data_23d17be0bbfa734978580ccbfe3958f0
#
_entry.id   23d17be0bbfa734978580ccbfe3958f0
#
_cell.length_a   1.000
_cell.length_b   1.000
_cell.length_c   1.000
_cell.angle_alpha   90.00
_cell.angle_beta   90.00
_cell.angle_gamma   90.00
#
_symmetry.space_group_name_H-M   'P 1'
#
loop_
_entity.id
_entity.type
_entity.pdbx_description
1 polymer ?
#
loop_
_entity_poly.entity_id
_entity_poly.type
_entity_poly.pdbx_seq_one_letter_code
_entity_poly.pdbx_strand_id
1 'polypeptide(L)'
;MLSAGIVGCIGRNGLSGNPWKGIAVKNLARSYSTSAKYYDGAYAVKTDLVDLPFYVHLAKKLGGPVLEIGCGTGRILLPIARQGIEIHGVDNSLPMLRVLKTHLKQESREVRRNVQLHRGDMRQFRLKKKYPLVIMPFRPLQHMRTVDDQLRALASAAFHLNKNGIFAFDVFYPKFDKIPGGIGEEILELEWRDSADTGRVIRRYFRKDSVDKINQIFTATFFFRTYQGDKLVKEETEPLTMSYYTYPHLRALFLLAGLEPCEEYGSFAQTPLDNSAEQMVFLLKRRKGARS
;
A
#
# COMPACT_ATOMS: atom_id res chain seq x y z
N MET A 1 -41.84 -38.26 3.87
CA MET A 1 -41.63 -38.67 2.48
C MET A 1 -41.21 -37.48 1.67
N LEU A 2 -39.95 -37.33 1.43
CA LEU A 2 -39.33 -36.53 0.35
C LEU A 2 -37.91 -37.02 0.27
N SER A 3 -37.73 -38.03 -0.56
CA SER A 3 -36.43 -38.63 -0.89
C SER A 3 -36.07 -38.27 -2.32
N ALA A 4 -34.79 -38.14 -2.51
CA ALA A 4 -34.02 -38.41 -3.72
C ALA A 4 -34.09 -37.39 -4.87
N GLY A 5 -32.89 -36.89 -5.25
CA GLY A 5 -32.65 -36.50 -6.60
C GLY A 5 -31.70 -35.32 -6.83
N ILE A 6 -30.48 -35.34 -6.32
CA ILE A 6 -29.38 -34.57 -6.94
C ILE A 6 -28.12 -35.43 -6.91
N VAL A 7 -28.05 -36.38 -7.81
CA VAL A 7 -26.80 -37.01 -8.23
C VAL A 7 -26.87 -37.11 -9.76
N GLY A 8 -25.97 -36.41 -10.41
CA GLY A 8 -25.73 -36.60 -11.84
C GLY A 8 -25.66 -35.34 -12.65
N CYS A 9 -24.50 -34.71 -12.68
CA CYS A 9 -23.97 -33.95 -13.82
C CYS A 9 -22.51 -33.54 -13.53
N ILE A 10 -21.62 -34.54 -13.41
CA ILE A 10 -20.19 -34.28 -13.66
C ILE A 10 -19.91 -34.87 -15.05
N GLY A 11 -20.35 -34.13 -16.07
CA GLY A 11 -19.86 -34.31 -17.42
C GLY A 11 -18.43 -33.79 -17.53
N ARG A 12 -17.48 -34.70 -17.76
CA ARG A 12 -16.12 -34.38 -18.18
C ARG A 12 -16.18 -33.74 -19.57
N ASN A 13 -16.33 -32.44 -19.64
CA ASN A 13 -15.99 -31.66 -20.85
C ASN A 13 -14.97 -30.61 -20.45
N GLY A 14 -13.81 -30.70 -21.10
CA GLY A 14 -12.63 -29.91 -20.84
C GLY A 14 -12.91 -28.39 -20.79
N LEU A 15 -12.76 -27.82 -19.62
CA LEU A 15 -12.66 -26.37 -19.44
C LEU A 15 -11.24 -25.94 -19.84
N SER A 16 -10.97 -25.96 -21.14
CA SER A 16 -9.84 -25.26 -21.76
C SER A 16 -10.22 -23.80 -22.02
N GLY A 17 -10.44 -23.04 -20.99
CA GLY A 17 -10.68 -21.62 -21.07
C GLY A 17 -10.62 -21.06 -19.66
N ASN A 18 -9.48 -20.48 -19.32
CA ASN A 18 -9.37 -19.71 -18.10
C ASN A 18 -10.27 -18.48 -18.23
N PRO A 19 -11.42 -18.38 -17.54
CA PRO A 19 -12.36 -17.26 -17.67
C PRO A 19 -11.74 -15.91 -17.23
N TRP A 20 -10.52 -15.93 -16.71
CA TRP A 20 -9.75 -14.77 -16.24
C TRP A 20 -8.73 -14.25 -17.26
N LYS A 21 -8.70 -14.77 -18.50
CA LYS A 21 -7.76 -14.34 -19.55
C LYS A 21 -8.06 -12.95 -20.15
N GLY A 22 -9.00 -12.17 -19.64
CA GLY A 22 -9.44 -10.91 -20.24
C GLY A 22 -9.12 -9.63 -19.46
N ILE A 23 -8.71 -9.70 -18.21
CA ILE A 23 -8.29 -8.50 -17.46
C ILE A 23 -6.78 -8.35 -17.65
N ALA A 24 -6.40 -7.68 -18.74
CA ALA A 24 -5.00 -7.29 -18.94
C ALA A 24 -4.51 -6.56 -17.68
N VAL A 25 -3.56 -7.16 -16.99
CA VAL A 25 -2.79 -6.55 -15.90
C VAL A 25 -2.01 -5.39 -16.53
N LYS A 26 -2.70 -4.24 -16.75
CA LYS A 26 -2.01 -3.01 -17.14
C LYS A 26 -1.00 -2.69 -16.07
N ASN A 27 0.24 -2.73 -16.48
CA ASN A 27 1.49 -2.50 -15.81
C ASN A 27 1.36 -1.71 -14.49
N LEU A 28 1.43 -2.39 -13.33
CA LEU A 28 1.57 -1.77 -11.99
C LEU A 28 2.74 -0.76 -11.95
N ALA A 29 3.75 -0.95 -12.80
CA ALA A 29 4.90 -0.06 -12.94
C ALA A 29 4.56 1.35 -13.46
N ARG A 30 3.36 1.57 -14.00
CA ARG A 30 2.86 2.89 -14.42
C ARG A 30 1.99 3.59 -13.38
N SER A 31 1.64 2.92 -12.29
CA SER A 31 0.95 3.55 -11.17
C SER A 31 1.86 4.61 -10.56
N TYR A 32 1.26 5.72 -10.16
CA TYR A 32 1.96 6.87 -9.54
C TYR A 32 2.94 7.62 -10.45
N SER A 33 2.84 7.50 -11.77
CA SER A 33 3.72 8.27 -12.68
C SER A 33 3.44 9.77 -12.61
N THR A 34 2.18 10.14 -12.49
CA THR A 34 1.73 11.53 -12.30
C THR A 34 1.83 11.93 -10.83
N SER A 35 1.29 11.10 -9.93
CA SER A 35 1.28 11.38 -8.49
C SER A 35 2.66 11.59 -7.90
N ALA A 36 3.71 10.93 -8.41
CA ALA A 36 5.08 11.09 -7.91
C ALA A 36 5.56 12.55 -7.91
N LYS A 37 5.11 13.38 -8.87
CA LYS A 37 5.46 14.80 -8.96
C LYS A 37 4.80 15.63 -7.86
N TYR A 38 3.64 15.22 -7.43
CA TYR A 38 2.76 15.96 -6.52
C TYR A 38 2.74 15.36 -5.12
N TYR A 39 3.37 14.18 -4.94
CA TYR A 39 3.25 13.37 -3.74
C TYR A 39 3.66 14.15 -2.48
N ASP A 40 4.85 14.73 -2.51
CA ASP A 40 5.39 15.42 -1.33
C ASP A 40 4.60 16.68 -0.99
N GLY A 41 4.23 17.49 -1.99
CA GLY A 41 3.39 18.67 -1.79
C GLY A 41 2.01 18.32 -1.22
N ALA A 42 1.36 17.29 -1.77
CA ALA A 42 0.07 16.82 -1.29
C ALA A 42 0.13 16.30 0.16
N TYR A 43 1.19 15.54 0.48
CA TYR A 43 1.33 14.96 1.83
C TYR A 43 1.95 15.91 2.85
N ALA A 44 2.58 17.01 2.44
CA ALA A 44 3.05 18.07 3.34
C ALA A 44 1.88 18.84 3.98
N VAL A 45 0.75 18.95 3.29
CA VAL A 45 -0.45 19.65 3.80
C VAL A 45 -1.47 18.72 4.47
N LYS A 46 -1.23 17.40 4.40
CA LYS A 46 -2.11 16.41 5.00
C LYS A 46 -1.81 16.26 6.49
N THR A 47 -2.78 16.66 7.33
CA THR A 47 -2.62 16.71 8.79
C THR A 47 -2.96 15.40 9.51
N ASP A 48 -3.58 14.44 8.79
CA ASP A 48 -4.06 13.16 9.32
C ASP A 48 -3.08 11.99 9.09
N LEU A 49 -1.81 12.29 8.82
CA LEU A 49 -0.76 11.27 8.66
C LEU A 49 -0.22 10.82 10.02
N VAL A 50 -0.98 9.96 10.68
CA VAL A 50 -0.69 9.45 12.03
C VAL A 50 0.16 8.18 12.04
N ASP A 51 0.51 7.65 10.88
CA ASP A 51 1.25 6.39 10.72
C ASP A 51 2.77 6.53 10.95
N LEU A 52 3.36 7.69 10.66
CA LEU A 52 4.80 7.92 10.77
C LEU A 52 5.35 7.66 12.19
N PRO A 53 4.78 8.22 13.28
CA PRO A 53 5.26 7.94 14.63
C PRO A 53 5.20 6.45 14.98
N PHE A 54 4.17 5.75 14.54
CA PHE A 54 3.98 4.31 14.79
C PHE A 54 5.11 3.48 14.17
N TYR A 55 5.41 3.66 12.87
CA TYR A 55 6.46 2.89 12.19
C TYR A 55 7.86 3.24 12.70
N VAL A 56 8.12 4.52 13.00
CA VAL A 56 9.40 4.94 13.63
C VAL A 56 9.56 4.33 15.02
N HIS A 57 8.49 4.30 15.82
CA HIS A 57 8.52 3.64 17.14
C HIS A 57 8.84 2.15 17.02
N LEU A 58 8.18 1.44 16.09
CA LEU A 58 8.47 0.01 15.85
C LEU A 58 9.92 -0.22 15.43
N ALA A 59 10.45 0.63 14.54
CA ALA A 59 11.84 0.52 14.10
C ALA A 59 12.83 0.73 15.27
N LYS A 60 12.55 1.67 16.17
CA LYS A 60 13.36 1.87 17.39
C LYS A 60 13.27 0.68 18.36
N LYS A 61 12.07 0.14 18.56
CA LYS A 61 11.79 -0.98 19.48
C LYS A 61 12.45 -2.28 19.03
N LEU A 62 12.38 -2.59 17.72
CA LEU A 62 12.84 -3.88 17.17
C LEU A 62 14.27 -3.82 16.62
N GLY A 63 14.80 -2.62 16.39
CA GLY A 63 16.10 -2.39 15.77
C GLY A 63 16.12 -2.65 14.28
N GLY A 64 17.29 -2.36 13.68
CA GLY A 64 17.53 -2.62 12.26
C GLY A 64 18.26 -3.94 12.00
N PRO A 65 18.41 -4.28 10.72
CA PRO A 65 17.93 -3.55 9.56
C PRO A 65 16.42 -3.66 9.37
N VAL A 66 15.78 -2.59 8.87
CA VAL A 66 14.37 -2.57 8.50
C VAL A 66 14.21 -2.80 6.99
N LEU A 67 13.16 -3.47 6.56
CA LEU A 67 12.77 -3.55 5.14
C LEU A 67 11.44 -2.83 4.96
N GLU A 68 11.40 -1.79 4.10
CA GLU A 68 10.16 -1.13 3.69
C GLU A 68 9.78 -1.56 2.28
N ILE A 69 8.59 -2.15 2.13
CA ILE A 69 8.01 -2.58 0.86
C ILE A 69 7.01 -1.53 0.40
N GLY A 70 7.20 -0.99 -0.82
CA GLY A 70 6.45 0.14 -1.34
C GLY A 70 6.95 1.47 -0.75
N CYS A 71 8.27 1.68 -0.72
CA CYS A 71 8.90 2.82 -0.04
C CYS A 71 8.63 4.20 -0.69
N GLY A 72 8.12 4.25 -1.91
CA GLY A 72 7.71 5.47 -2.61
C GLY A 72 8.79 6.55 -2.64
N THR A 73 8.43 7.77 -2.21
CA THR A 73 9.34 8.92 -2.11
C THR A 73 10.15 8.94 -0.80
N GLY A 74 9.97 7.95 0.08
CA GLY A 74 10.73 7.79 1.31
C GLY A 74 10.11 8.45 2.55
N ARG A 75 8.81 8.68 2.54
CA ARG A 75 8.08 9.35 3.62
C ARG A 75 8.28 8.68 5.01
N ILE A 76 8.35 7.37 5.08
CA ILE A 76 8.65 6.59 6.29
C ILE A 76 10.13 6.21 6.35
N LEU A 77 10.73 5.84 5.22
CA LEU A 77 12.10 5.39 5.11
C LEU A 77 13.12 6.41 5.66
N LEU A 78 13.02 7.67 5.22
CA LEU A 78 13.97 8.70 5.61
C LEU A 78 13.91 9.04 7.11
N PRO A 79 12.74 9.23 7.74
CA PRO A 79 12.64 9.39 9.19
C PRO A 79 13.23 8.23 10.00
N ILE A 80 13.09 6.97 9.55
CA ILE A 80 13.72 5.82 10.20
C ILE A 80 15.26 5.89 10.04
N ALA A 81 15.75 6.18 8.82
CA ALA A 81 17.19 6.31 8.58
C ALA A 81 17.84 7.44 9.40
N ARG A 82 17.13 8.55 9.63
CA ARG A 82 17.56 9.67 10.51
C ARG A 82 17.69 9.28 11.99
N GLN A 83 17.06 8.16 12.41
CA GLN A 83 17.27 7.60 13.75
C GLN A 83 18.54 6.73 13.85
N GLY A 84 19.39 6.70 12.82
CA GLY A 84 20.59 5.86 12.78
C GLY A 84 20.30 4.39 12.47
N ILE A 85 19.08 4.05 12.05
CA ILE A 85 18.64 2.68 11.79
C ILE A 85 18.87 2.36 10.30
N GLU A 86 19.56 1.24 10.01
CA GLU A 86 19.72 0.72 8.65
C GLU A 86 18.35 0.32 8.10
N ILE A 87 18.02 0.82 6.90
CA ILE A 87 16.74 0.53 6.23
C ILE A 87 16.94 0.28 4.74
N HIS A 88 16.28 -0.76 4.24
CA HIS A 88 16.21 -1.10 2.82
C HIS A 88 14.81 -0.78 2.30
N GLY A 89 14.75 0.01 1.22
CA GLY A 89 13.49 0.33 0.54
C GLY A 89 13.36 -0.45 -0.77
N VAL A 90 12.19 -1.03 -0.99
CA VAL A 90 11.82 -1.67 -2.26
C VAL A 90 10.62 -0.97 -2.85
N ASP A 91 10.70 -0.55 -4.11
CA ASP A 91 9.56 -0.02 -4.86
C ASP A 91 9.65 -0.41 -6.33
N ASN A 92 8.51 -0.57 -6.99
CA ASN A 92 8.44 -0.87 -8.42
C ASN A 92 8.42 0.40 -9.28
N SER A 93 7.98 1.54 -8.72
CA SER A 93 7.83 2.82 -9.42
C SER A 93 9.16 3.55 -9.55
N LEU A 94 9.71 3.57 -10.77
CA LEU A 94 10.92 4.38 -11.06
C LEU A 94 10.73 5.88 -10.79
N PRO A 95 9.59 6.53 -11.12
CA PRO A 95 9.35 7.92 -10.76
C PRO A 95 9.46 8.16 -9.26
N MET A 96 8.84 7.34 -8.41
CA MET A 96 8.93 7.43 -6.95
C MET A 96 10.38 7.30 -6.45
N LEU A 97 11.09 6.27 -6.92
CA LEU A 97 12.50 6.06 -6.53
C LEU A 97 13.42 7.20 -7.00
N ARG A 98 13.11 7.90 -8.11
CA ARG A 98 13.86 9.09 -8.53
C ARG A 98 13.68 10.24 -7.56
N VAL A 99 12.45 10.49 -7.10
CA VAL A 99 12.16 11.50 -6.08
C VAL A 99 12.91 11.16 -4.79
N LEU A 100 12.80 9.93 -4.31
CA LEU A 100 13.52 9.46 -3.11
C LEU A 100 15.05 9.66 -3.23
N LYS A 101 15.63 9.35 -4.39
CA LYS A 101 17.07 9.60 -4.63
C LYS A 101 17.44 11.07 -4.57
N THR A 102 16.52 11.97 -4.97
CA THR A 102 16.72 13.42 -4.85
C THR A 102 16.71 13.84 -3.38
N HIS A 103 15.76 13.35 -2.59
CA HIS A 103 15.72 13.58 -1.14
C HIS A 103 16.99 13.08 -0.44
N LEU A 104 17.43 11.87 -0.78
CA LEU A 104 18.65 11.29 -0.21
C LEU A 104 19.90 12.14 -0.48
N LYS A 105 20.00 12.83 -1.62
CA LYS A 105 21.12 13.74 -1.89
C LYS A 105 21.17 14.93 -0.92
N GLN A 106 20.04 15.32 -0.36
CA GLN A 106 19.90 16.43 0.60
C GLN A 106 20.17 15.98 2.05
N GLU A 107 20.19 14.67 2.31
CA GLU A 107 20.46 14.12 3.63
C GLU A 107 21.94 14.13 4.00
N SER A 108 22.23 14.06 5.30
CA SER A 108 23.60 13.91 5.80
C SER A 108 24.25 12.60 5.32
N ARG A 109 25.58 12.53 5.37
CA ARG A 109 26.33 11.33 4.99
C ARG A 109 25.94 10.12 5.86
N GLU A 110 25.67 10.35 7.14
CA GLU A 110 25.26 9.34 8.13
C GLU A 110 23.90 8.73 7.72
N VAL A 111 22.91 9.57 7.41
CA VAL A 111 21.59 9.12 6.96
C VAL A 111 21.69 8.32 5.67
N ARG A 112 22.45 8.84 4.69
CA ARG A 112 22.65 8.15 3.40
C ARG A 112 23.27 6.76 3.53
N ARG A 113 24.19 6.57 4.49
CA ARG A 113 24.83 5.26 4.77
C ARG A 113 23.84 4.21 5.31
N ASN A 114 22.79 4.67 5.97
CA ASN A 114 21.77 3.79 6.54
C ASN A 114 20.74 3.33 5.50
N VAL A 115 20.78 3.84 4.24
CA VAL A 115 19.73 3.57 3.24
C VAL A 115 20.27 2.74 2.09
N GLN A 116 19.54 1.67 1.77
CA GLN A 116 19.71 0.89 0.53
C GLN A 116 18.39 0.85 -0.25
N LEU A 117 18.46 1.15 -1.56
CA LEU A 117 17.28 1.18 -2.43
C LEU A 117 17.33 0.08 -3.47
N HIS A 118 16.23 -0.62 -3.63
CA HIS A 118 16.05 -1.70 -4.59
C HIS A 118 14.83 -1.41 -5.45
N ARG A 119 14.95 -1.62 -6.75
CA ARG A 119 13.77 -1.69 -7.62
C ARG A 119 13.25 -3.12 -7.61
N GLY A 120 11.98 -3.32 -7.23
CA GLY A 120 11.40 -4.65 -7.17
C GLY A 120 9.88 -4.64 -7.10
N ASP A 121 9.28 -5.72 -7.59
CA ASP A 121 7.85 -5.98 -7.44
C ASP A 121 7.63 -6.72 -6.11
N MET A 122 6.74 -6.19 -5.27
CA MET A 122 6.45 -6.76 -3.95
C MET A 122 6.01 -8.22 -3.98
N ARG A 123 5.52 -8.72 -5.13
CA ARG A 123 5.08 -10.11 -5.32
C ARG A 123 6.23 -11.10 -5.45
N GLN A 124 7.43 -10.64 -5.83
CA GLN A 124 8.48 -11.58 -6.25
C GLN A 124 9.92 -11.14 -6.02
N PHE A 125 10.15 -9.92 -5.44
CA PHE A 125 11.53 -9.50 -5.16
C PHE A 125 12.19 -10.46 -4.16
N ARG A 126 13.52 -10.55 -4.23
CA ARG A 126 14.30 -11.39 -3.31
C ARG A 126 15.58 -10.67 -2.92
N LEU A 127 15.73 -10.38 -1.64
CA LEU A 127 16.97 -9.91 -1.03
C LEU A 127 17.57 -11.08 -0.23
N LYS A 128 18.90 -11.15 -0.17
CA LYS A 128 19.57 -12.20 0.61
C LYS A 128 19.44 -11.99 2.12
N LYS A 129 19.26 -10.73 2.55
CA LYS A 129 19.17 -10.33 3.95
C LYS A 129 17.81 -10.68 4.55
N LYS A 130 17.80 -10.98 5.84
CA LYS A 130 16.59 -11.18 6.65
C LYS A 130 16.49 -10.04 7.67
N TYR A 131 15.27 -9.69 8.03
CA TYR A 131 14.97 -8.47 8.76
C TYR A 131 14.20 -8.76 10.06
N PRO A 132 14.56 -8.11 11.19
CA PRO A 132 13.74 -8.15 12.40
C PRO A 132 12.41 -7.40 12.21
N LEU A 133 12.39 -6.41 11.30
CA LEU A 133 11.18 -5.66 10.97
C LEU A 133 11.05 -5.51 9.44
N VAL A 134 9.91 -5.97 8.92
CA VAL A 134 9.44 -5.67 7.56
C VAL A 134 8.22 -4.77 7.71
N ILE A 135 8.16 -3.66 6.99
CA ILE A 135 7.02 -2.75 6.99
C ILE A 135 6.46 -2.57 5.59
N MET A 136 5.14 -2.34 5.51
CA MET A 136 4.45 -2.01 4.25
C MET A 136 3.44 -0.89 4.54
N PRO A 137 3.93 0.34 4.81
CA PRO A 137 3.10 1.45 5.24
C PRO A 137 2.29 2.07 4.11
N PHE A 138 1.14 2.62 4.46
CA PHE A 138 0.28 3.37 3.56
C PHE A 138 -0.33 2.55 2.42
N ARG A 139 -0.77 1.32 2.77
CA ARG A 139 -1.68 0.50 1.95
C ARG A 139 -1.13 -0.10 0.65
N PRO A 140 0.17 -0.41 0.49
CA PRO A 140 0.67 -0.98 -0.77
C PRO A 140 0.02 -2.32 -1.12
N LEU A 141 -0.37 -3.14 -0.13
CA LEU A 141 -1.06 -4.40 -0.36
C LEU A 141 -2.37 -4.22 -1.16
N GLN A 142 -3.04 -3.08 -1.02
CA GLN A 142 -4.30 -2.81 -1.73
C GLN A 142 -4.13 -2.62 -3.25
N HIS A 143 -2.90 -2.51 -3.75
CA HIS A 143 -2.61 -2.55 -5.19
C HIS A 143 -2.62 -3.97 -5.77
N MET A 144 -2.64 -5.00 -4.91
CA MET A 144 -2.74 -6.40 -5.32
C MET A 144 -4.20 -6.76 -5.59
N ARG A 145 -4.57 -6.89 -6.86
CA ARG A 145 -5.97 -7.00 -7.31
C ARG A 145 -6.51 -8.42 -7.38
N THR A 146 -5.64 -9.42 -7.27
CA THR A 146 -6.03 -10.84 -7.27
C THR A 146 -5.54 -11.51 -5.99
N VAL A 147 -6.23 -12.56 -5.55
CA VAL A 147 -5.84 -13.36 -4.38
C VAL A 147 -4.41 -13.91 -4.56
N ASP A 148 -4.04 -14.35 -5.77
CA ASP A 148 -2.68 -14.83 -6.07
C ASP A 148 -1.63 -13.73 -5.86
N ASP A 149 -1.85 -12.52 -6.37
CA ASP A 149 -0.96 -11.37 -6.16
C ASP A 149 -0.85 -10.99 -4.68
N GLN A 150 -1.97 -11.01 -3.95
CA GLN A 150 -2.02 -10.75 -2.51
C GLN A 150 -1.21 -11.77 -1.71
N LEU A 151 -1.38 -13.05 -2.01
CA LEU A 151 -0.63 -14.13 -1.39
C LEU A 151 0.86 -14.05 -1.70
N ARG A 152 1.23 -13.77 -2.95
CA ARG A 152 2.64 -13.58 -3.33
C ARG A 152 3.28 -12.41 -2.60
N ALA A 153 2.58 -11.28 -2.46
CA ALA A 153 3.09 -10.12 -1.74
C ALA A 153 3.31 -10.42 -0.25
N LEU A 154 2.33 -11.07 0.40
CA LEU A 154 2.44 -11.50 1.80
C LEU A 154 3.54 -12.56 2.00
N ALA A 155 3.62 -13.56 1.13
CA ALA A 155 4.68 -14.57 1.16
C ALA A 155 6.07 -13.95 0.93
N SER A 156 6.17 -12.93 0.07
CA SER A 156 7.41 -12.19 -0.14
C SER A 156 7.83 -11.42 1.13
N ALA A 157 6.89 -10.77 1.82
CA ALA A 157 7.17 -10.15 3.12
C ALA A 157 7.62 -11.19 4.16
N ALA A 158 6.88 -12.29 4.29
CA ALA A 158 7.19 -13.40 5.20
C ALA A 158 8.58 -14.01 4.92
N PHE A 159 8.94 -14.15 3.63
CA PHE A 159 10.27 -14.66 3.24
C PHE A 159 11.39 -13.78 3.80
N HIS A 160 11.23 -12.47 3.86
CA HIS A 160 12.28 -11.55 4.31
C HIS A 160 12.37 -11.42 5.85
N LEU A 161 11.40 -11.93 6.61
CA LEU A 161 11.48 -11.94 8.07
C LEU A 161 12.60 -12.88 8.56
N ASN A 162 13.33 -12.45 9.59
CA ASN A 162 14.16 -13.36 10.37
C ASN A 162 13.27 -14.27 11.25
N LYS A 163 13.89 -15.13 12.10
CA LYS A 163 13.15 -16.11 12.91
C LYS A 163 12.09 -15.48 13.84
N ASN A 164 12.39 -14.32 14.40
CA ASN A 164 11.53 -13.61 15.34
C ASN A 164 11.02 -12.27 14.77
N GLY A 165 11.12 -12.10 13.43
CA GLY A 165 10.78 -10.84 12.77
C GLY A 165 9.29 -10.57 12.77
N ILE A 166 8.98 -9.28 12.74
CA ILE A 166 7.62 -8.74 12.68
C ILE A 166 7.40 -8.11 11.30
N PHE A 167 6.27 -8.43 10.70
CA PHE A 167 5.76 -7.75 9.52
C PHE A 167 4.61 -6.83 9.93
N ALA A 168 4.79 -5.52 9.78
CA ALA A 168 3.78 -4.52 10.11
C ALA A 168 3.25 -3.83 8.84
N PHE A 169 1.94 -3.74 8.70
CA PHE A 169 1.30 -3.08 7.58
C PHE A 169 -0.10 -2.57 7.94
N ASP A 170 -0.64 -1.73 7.07
CA ASP A 170 -1.98 -1.17 7.22
C ASP A 170 -2.79 -1.30 5.93
N VAL A 171 -4.11 -1.37 6.09
CA VAL A 171 -5.10 -1.23 5.03
C VAL A 171 -6.26 -0.37 5.54
N PHE A 172 -6.96 0.34 4.64
CA PHE A 172 -8.15 1.05 5.10
C PHE A 172 -9.29 0.09 5.43
N TYR A 173 -10.09 0.46 6.41
CA TYR A 173 -11.36 -0.22 6.69
C TYR A 173 -12.41 0.22 5.66
N PRO A 174 -13.13 -0.70 4.98
CA PRO A 174 -13.97 -0.36 3.83
C PRO A 174 -15.30 0.30 4.22
N LYS A 175 -15.26 1.48 4.81
CA LYS A 175 -16.44 2.33 5.11
C LYS A 175 -16.79 3.18 3.89
N PHE A 176 -17.28 2.56 2.81
CA PHE A 176 -17.57 3.25 1.55
C PHE A 176 -18.64 4.31 1.65
N ASP A 177 -19.54 4.21 2.61
CA ASP A 177 -20.55 5.21 2.96
C ASP A 177 -19.94 6.51 3.53
N LYS A 178 -18.75 6.42 4.12
CA LYS A 178 -18.02 7.55 4.69
C LYS A 178 -17.02 8.21 3.73
N ILE A 179 -16.74 7.60 2.58
CA ILE A 179 -15.93 8.24 1.56
C ILE A 179 -16.74 9.35 0.93
N PRO A 180 -16.32 10.63 1.05
CA PRO A 180 -17.06 11.76 0.52
C PRO A 180 -17.40 11.61 -0.96
N GLY A 181 -18.55 12.13 -1.38
CA GLY A 181 -19.04 12.13 -2.76
C GLY A 181 -19.70 10.84 -3.20
N GLY A 182 -20.65 11.00 -4.11
CA GLY A 182 -21.25 9.93 -4.89
C GLY A 182 -20.27 9.31 -5.89
N ILE A 183 -20.69 8.23 -6.55
CA ILE A 183 -19.94 7.71 -7.71
C ILE A 183 -20.01 8.76 -8.83
N GLY A 184 -18.86 9.10 -9.40
CA GLY A 184 -18.73 10.09 -10.48
C GLY A 184 -18.60 11.54 -10.01
N GLU A 185 -18.74 11.84 -8.72
CA GLU A 185 -18.60 13.17 -8.17
C GLU A 185 -17.15 13.52 -7.85
N GLU A 186 -16.67 14.67 -8.33
CA GLU A 186 -15.35 15.20 -8.01
C GLU A 186 -15.37 16.00 -6.72
N ILE A 187 -14.49 15.67 -5.79
CA ILE A 187 -14.37 16.36 -4.51
C ILE A 187 -12.98 16.93 -4.37
N LEU A 188 -12.88 18.21 -4.00
CA LEU A 188 -11.61 18.81 -3.61
C LEU A 188 -11.11 18.14 -2.33
N GLU A 189 -9.97 17.45 -2.43
CA GLU A 189 -9.38 16.73 -1.31
C GLU A 189 -8.24 17.53 -0.65
N LEU A 190 -7.37 18.13 -1.46
CA LEU A 190 -6.19 18.86 -0.99
C LEU A 190 -5.91 20.06 -1.87
N GLU A 191 -5.36 21.10 -1.25
CA GLU A 191 -4.83 22.29 -1.94
C GLU A 191 -3.48 22.67 -1.34
N TRP A 192 -2.50 23.01 -2.18
CA TRP A 192 -1.19 23.50 -1.73
C TRP A 192 -0.56 24.45 -2.75
N ARG A 193 0.44 25.22 -2.33
CA ARG A 193 1.26 26.05 -3.23
C ARG A 193 2.30 25.20 -3.92
N ASP A 194 2.54 25.45 -5.20
CA ASP A 194 3.62 24.78 -5.94
C ASP A 194 4.97 25.19 -5.36
N SER A 195 5.81 24.22 -5.00
CA SER A 195 7.15 24.49 -4.45
C SER A 195 8.11 25.06 -5.49
N ALA A 196 7.87 24.81 -6.78
CA ALA A 196 8.69 25.28 -7.89
C ALA A 196 8.27 26.71 -8.35
N ASP A 197 7.00 27.08 -8.14
CA ASP A 197 6.44 28.38 -8.50
C ASP A 197 5.36 28.76 -7.48
N THR A 198 5.74 29.53 -6.46
CA THR A 198 4.86 29.91 -5.35
C THR A 198 3.65 30.77 -5.77
N GLY A 199 3.65 31.33 -7.00
CA GLY A 199 2.49 32.00 -7.59
C GLY A 199 1.40 31.03 -8.09
N ARG A 200 1.69 29.71 -8.06
CA ARG A 200 0.75 28.68 -8.48
C ARG A 200 0.17 27.91 -7.30
N VAL A 201 -1.09 27.55 -7.44
CA VAL A 201 -1.81 26.69 -6.50
C VAL A 201 -2.16 25.39 -7.20
N ILE A 202 -1.89 24.27 -6.53
CA ILE A 202 -2.24 22.94 -7.02
C ILE A 202 -3.40 22.43 -6.18
N ARG A 203 -4.47 22.00 -6.84
CA ARG A 203 -5.64 21.38 -6.23
C ARG A 203 -5.71 19.92 -6.65
N ARG A 204 -5.80 19.01 -5.67
CA ARG A 204 -6.08 17.60 -5.92
C ARG A 204 -7.55 17.33 -5.68
N TYR A 205 -8.22 16.86 -6.72
CA TYR A 205 -9.58 16.35 -6.62
C TYR A 205 -9.54 14.84 -6.64
N PHE A 206 -10.48 14.24 -5.95
CA PHE A 206 -10.73 12.81 -5.90
C PHE A 206 -12.12 12.54 -6.48
N ARG A 207 -12.22 11.53 -7.34
CA ARG A 207 -13.50 11.01 -7.83
C ARG A 207 -13.54 9.51 -7.64
N LYS A 208 -14.58 9.04 -6.97
CA LYS A 208 -14.89 7.62 -6.86
C LYS A 208 -15.57 7.17 -8.15
N ASP A 209 -14.93 6.28 -8.92
CA ASP A 209 -15.44 5.86 -10.22
C ASP A 209 -16.34 4.62 -10.12
N SER A 210 -15.94 3.60 -9.35
CA SER A 210 -16.75 2.40 -9.13
C SER A 210 -16.36 1.63 -7.88
N VAL A 211 -17.27 0.76 -7.41
CA VAL A 211 -17.02 -0.23 -6.37
C VAL A 211 -17.57 -1.58 -6.83
N ASP A 212 -16.68 -2.53 -7.12
CA ASP A 212 -17.01 -3.93 -7.38
C ASP A 212 -16.99 -4.69 -6.04
N LYS A 213 -18.19 -4.96 -5.50
CA LYS A 213 -18.33 -5.61 -4.20
C LYS A 213 -17.98 -7.11 -4.23
N ILE A 214 -18.13 -7.75 -5.40
CA ILE A 214 -17.84 -9.19 -5.56
C ILE A 214 -16.33 -9.42 -5.58
N ASN A 215 -15.62 -8.67 -6.41
CA ASN A 215 -14.17 -8.78 -6.54
C ASN A 215 -13.40 -7.96 -5.50
N GLN A 216 -14.11 -7.20 -4.66
CA GLN A 216 -13.53 -6.31 -3.65
C GLN A 216 -12.54 -5.30 -4.26
N ILE A 217 -12.95 -4.69 -5.37
CA ILE A 217 -12.15 -3.70 -6.10
C ILE A 217 -12.86 -2.35 -6.08
N PHE A 218 -12.08 -1.33 -5.83
CA PHE A 218 -12.47 0.06 -5.84
C PHE A 218 -11.64 0.80 -6.88
N THR A 219 -12.30 1.60 -7.72
CA THR A 219 -11.64 2.45 -8.70
C THR A 219 -11.92 3.91 -8.41
N ALA A 220 -10.92 4.75 -8.61
CA ALA A 220 -10.99 6.18 -8.45
C ALA A 220 -10.05 6.89 -9.42
N THR A 221 -10.25 8.20 -9.57
CA THR A 221 -9.34 9.04 -10.33
C THR A 221 -8.96 10.26 -9.50
N PHE A 222 -7.65 10.52 -9.41
CA PHE A 222 -7.14 11.79 -8.93
C PHE A 222 -6.96 12.76 -10.09
N PHE A 223 -7.37 14.01 -9.89
CA PHE A 223 -7.13 15.13 -10.81
C PHE A 223 -6.22 16.13 -10.11
N PHE A 224 -5.11 16.45 -10.73
CA PHE A 224 -4.17 17.46 -10.26
C PHE A 224 -4.33 18.68 -11.15
N ARG A 225 -4.95 19.74 -10.64
CA ARG A 225 -5.21 21.00 -11.34
C ARG A 225 -4.28 22.08 -10.81
N THR A 226 -3.48 22.67 -11.69
CA THR A 226 -2.58 23.78 -11.36
C THR A 226 -3.24 25.08 -11.83
N TYR A 227 -3.33 26.03 -10.91
CA TYR A 227 -3.91 27.34 -11.15
C TYR A 227 -2.87 28.44 -11.01
N GLN A 228 -3.00 29.50 -11.83
CA GLN A 228 -2.28 30.77 -11.70
C GLN A 228 -3.33 31.86 -11.52
N GLY A 229 -3.47 32.39 -10.30
CA GLY A 229 -4.70 33.09 -9.90
C GLY A 229 -5.90 32.18 -10.08
N ASP A 230 -6.96 32.67 -10.73
CA ASP A 230 -8.17 31.89 -11.02
C ASP A 230 -8.09 31.06 -12.32
N LYS A 231 -7.02 31.20 -13.08
CA LYS A 231 -6.86 30.51 -14.37
C LYS A 231 -6.29 29.12 -14.19
N LEU A 232 -7.02 28.09 -14.65
CA LEU A 232 -6.50 26.74 -14.80
C LEU A 232 -5.42 26.72 -15.90
N VAL A 233 -4.19 26.39 -15.56
CA VAL A 233 -3.06 26.36 -16.49
C VAL A 233 -2.61 24.96 -16.83
N LYS A 234 -2.95 23.95 -16.00
CA LYS A 234 -2.60 22.55 -16.24
C LYS A 234 -3.57 21.62 -15.53
N GLU A 235 -3.90 20.51 -16.18
CA GLU A 235 -4.59 19.37 -15.56
C GLU A 235 -3.84 18.07 -15.89
N GLU A 236 -3.61 17.25 -14.89
CA GLU A 236 -3.08 15.88 -15.03
C GLU A 236 -3.96 14.93 -14.22
N THR A 237 -4.11 13.70 -14.70
CA THR A 237 -4.95 12.69 -14.04
C THR A 237 -4.12 11.45 -13.67
N GLU A 238 -4.53 10.79 -12.58
CA GLU A 238 -3.98 9.50 -12.16
C GLU A 238 -5.12 8.54 -11.81
N PRO A 239 -5.40 7.52 -12.64
CA PRO A 239 -6.37 6.50 -12.30
C PRO A 239 -5.81 5.58 -11.20
N LEU A 240 -6.65 5.27 -10.23
CA LEU A 240 -6.35 4.40 -9.11
C LEU A 240 -7.26 3.18 -9.15
N THR A 241 -6.69 1.99 -8.98
CA THR A 241 -7.43 0.75 -8.78
C THR A 241 -6.85 0.05 -7.57
N MET A 242 -7.67 -0.19 -6.56
CA MET A 242 -7.26 -0.81 -5.31
C MET A 242 -8.21 -1.92 -4.91
N SER A 243 -7.68 -2.99 -4.33
CA SER A 243 -8.48 -3.93 -3.56
C SER A 243 -8.85 -3.33 -2.22
N TYR A 244 -9.99 -3.75 -1.68
CA TYR A 244 -10.29 -3.56 -0.27
C TYR A 244 -10.50 -4.92 0.39
N TYR A 245 -10.35 -4.96 1.69
CA TYR A 245 -10.36 -6.20 2.44
C TYR A 245 -11.41 -6.17 3.54
N THR A 246 -12.10 -7.29 3.72
CA THR A 246 -12.78 -7.58 4.97
C THR A 246 -11.81 -8.27 5.94
N TYR A 247 -12.07 -8.18 7.23
CA TYR A 247 -11.24 -8.82 8.24
C TYR A 247 -11.10 -10.34 8.04
N PRO A 248 -12.20 -11.11 7.79
CA PRO A 248 -12.09 -12.55 7.53
C PRO A 248 -11.25 -12.88 6.30
N HIS A 249 -11.33 -12.05 5.25
CA HIS A 249 -10.50 -12.23 4.05
C HIS A 249 -9.00 -12.10 4.38
N LEU A 250 -8.61 -11.04 5.10
CA LEU A 250 -7.21 -10.87 5.54
C LEU A 250 -6.74 -12.04 6.41
N ARG A 251 -7.57 -12.52 7.35
CA ARG A 251 -7.24 -13.66 8.22
C ARG A 251 -6.95 -14.94 7.40
N ALA A 252 -7.75 -15.18 6.34
CA ALA A 252 -7.51 -16.31 5.44
C ALA A 252 -6.19 -16.14 4.65
N LEU A 253 -5.92 -14.93 4.13
CA LEU A 253 -4.67 -14.64 3.44
C LEU A 253 -3.44 -14.82 4.34
N PHE A 254 -3.51 -14.38 5.61
CA PHE A 254 -2.40 -14.58 6.57
C PHE A 254 -2.12 -16.06 6.77
N LEU A 255 -3.17 -16.85 7.02
CA LEU A 255 -3.05 -18.29 7.23
C LEU A 255 -2.36 -18.97 6.02
N LEU A 256 -2.82 -18.65 4.80
CA LEU A 256 -2.28 -19.21 3.56
C LEU A 256 -0.84 -18.76 3.27
N ALA A 257 -0.49 -17.52 3.68
CA ALA A 257 0.87 -17.00 3.55
C ALA A 257 1.84 -17.48 4.66
N GLY A 258 1.37 -18.32 5.58
CA GLY A 258 2.18 -18.82 6.71
C GLY A 258 2.47 -17.74 7.77
N LEU A 259 1.58 -16.76 7.88
CA LEU A 259 1.64 -15.65 8.84
C LEU A 259 0.54 -15.82 9.91
N GLU A 260 0.80 -15.28 11.08
CA GLU A 260 -0.19 -15.15 12.15
C GLU A 260 -0.08 -13.78 12.82
N PRO A 261 -1.19 -13.12 13.16
CA PRO A 261 -1.14 -11.85 13.86
C PRO A 261 -0.69 -12.05 15.31
N CYS A 262 0.16 -11.15 15.77
CA CYS A 262 0.53 -11.02 17.17
C CYS A 262 -0.10 -9.76 17.79
N GLU A 263 -0.37 -8.74 16.98
CA GLU A 263 -1.07 -7.52 17.38
C GLU A 263 -1.94 -7.03 16.22
N GLU A 264 -3.14 -6.51 16.55
CA GLU A 264 -4.12 -6.00 15.58
C GLU A 264 -4.78 -4.75 16.16
N TYR A 265 -4.89 -3.68 15.38
CA TYR A 265 -5.41 -2.41 15.83
C TYR A 265 -6.37 -1.76 14.82
N GLY A 266 -7.33 -1.00 15.33
CA GLY A 266 -8.28 -0.19 14.55
C GLY A 266 -7.73 1.17 14.10
N SER A 267 -6.55 1.57 14.64
CA SER A 267 -5.87 2.80 14.28
C SER A 267 -4.36 2.72 14.63
N PHE A 268 -3.59 3.69 14.16
CA PHE A 268 -2.17 3.84 14.57
C PHE A 268 -1.99 4.30 16.03
N ALA A 269 -3.06 4.80 16.68
CA ALA A 269 -3.08 5.04 18.12
C ALA A 269 -3.33 3.75 18.94
N GLN A 270 -3.30 2.58 18.27
CA GLN A 270 -3.45 1.25 18.87
C GLN A 270 -4.82 1.03 19.55
N THR A 271 -5.87 1.67 19.03
CA THR A 271 -7.25 1.41 19.46
C THR A 271 -7.69 -0.02 19.09
N PRO A 272 -8.67 -0.59 19.77
CA PRO A 272 -9.23 -1.91 19.41
C PRO A 272 -9.67 -1.96 17.94
N LEU A 273 -9.48 -3.13 17.31
CA LEU A 273 -10.01 -3.40 15.97
C LEU A 273 -11.45 -3.86 16.08
N ASP A 274 -12.39 -2.92 16.04
CA ASP A 274 -13.83 -3.13 16.10
C ASP A 274 -14.57 -2.34 15.03
N ASN A 275 -15.90 -2.25 15.13
CA ASN A 275 -16.74 -1.54 14.16
C ASN A 275 -16.49 -0.02 14.10
N SER A 276 -15.83 0.56 15.11
CA SER A 276 -15.42 1.98 15.12
C SER A 276 -14.11 2.22 14.37
N ALA A 277 -13.34 1.15 14.06
CA ALA A 277 -12.03 1.23 13.44
C ALA A 277 -12.04 2.08 12.16
N GLU A 278 -11.03 2.91 12.01
CA GLU A 278 -10.81 3.72 10.80
C GLU A 278 -9.90 3.01 9.79
N GLN A 279 -9.05 2.16 10.31
CA GLN A 279 -8.06 1.40 9.56
C GLN A 279 -7.94 0.00 10.19
N MET A 280 -7.25 -0.89 9.48
CA MET A 280 -6.81 -2.16 10.04
C MET A 280 -5.29 -2.18 10.00
N VAL A 281 -4.67 -2.16 11.17
CA VAL A 281 -3.21 -2.17 11.35
C VAL A 281 -2.81 -3.51 11.95
N PHE A 282 -1.89 -4.21 11.31
CA PHE A 282 -1.48 -5.56 11.70
C PHE A 282 0.00 -5.65 11.96
N LEU A 283 0.35 -6.35 13.04
CA LEU A 283 1.70 -6.86 13.30
C LEU A 283 1.63 -8.38 13.21
N LEU A 284 2.33 -8.94 12.23
CA LEU A 284 2.32 -10.38 11.95
C LEU A 284 3.70 -10.97 12.19
N LYS A 285 3.74 -12.23 12.59
CA LYS A 285 4.96 -13.06 12.64
C LYS A 285 4.78 -14.30 11.78
N ARG A 286 5.87 -14.98 11.48
CA ARG A 286 5.78 -16.28 10.82
C ARG A 286 5.13 -17.30 11.75
N ARG A 287 4.20 -18.05 11.22
CA ARG A 287 3.54 -19.14 11.92
C ARG A 287 4.54 -20.28 12.19
N LYS A 288 4.53 -20.84 13.40
CA LYS A 288 5.35 -22.01 13.74
C LYS A 288 4.97 -23.17 12.82
N GLY A 289 5.99 -23.82 12.21
CA GLY A 289 5.78 -24.95 11.31
C GLY A 289 5.43 -24.60 9.85
N ALA A 290 5.30 -23.35 9.49
CA ALA A 290 5.20 -22.96 8.08
C ALA A 290 6.54 -23.22 7.38
N ARG A 291 6.52 -23.99 6.26
CA ARG A 291 7.71 -24.22 5.45
C ARG A 291 8.18 -22.90 4.82
N SER A 292 9.48 -22.63 4.91
CA SER A 292 10.15 -21.46 4.32
C SER A 292 10.26 -21.59 2.80
#